data_f67cabcc0c524436e3f55aa9fdf2cb28
#
_entry.id   f67cabcc0c524436e3f55aa9fdf2cb28
#
_cell.length_a   1.000
_cell.length_b   1.000
_cell.length_c   1.000
_cell.angle_alpha   90.00
_cell.angle_beta   90.00
_cell.angle_gamma   90.00
#
_symmetry.space_group_name_H-M   'P 1'
#
loop_
_entity.id
_entity.type
_entity.pdbx_description
1 polymer ?
#
loop_
_entity_poly.entity_id
_entity_poly.type
_entity_poly.pdbx_seq_one_letter_code
_entity_poly.pdbx_strand_id
1 'polypeptide(L)'
;MAIHQPLTLDVILAEYKQHQRRVRGLREVTLHGYEPFIRAFLRFSLGQDPLDPTVLTPADVVGFVTSLRDRYSARSMKAVRSALRSLLRFLRTRGCCDERLELAIPVVAHWRMATLPRCLTDEQLKQVLAAFDPTSPCGRRDRAIVLCLASLGLRPGEVAALHLEDIDWRRGTIRLRTRKTRRGAVLPLPREAGRAIATYLRIERPSTAERRVFLQHLGCRRGTRLSGNTVSSVVMRAFHRAGVESPLGGAYVFRHTVASRLITRGAHLKEVADFLGHQCLDTTAIYAKLDLPALREVALPWPRVLS
;
A
#
# COMPACT_ATOMS: atom_id res chain seq x y z
N MET A 1 33.34 28.92 9.49
CA MET A 1 31.91 29.38 9.62
C MET A 1 31.27 29.34 8.22
N ALA A 2 30.47 28.33 7.91
CA ALA A 2 29.71 28.33 6.67
C ALA A 2 28.55 29.31 6.87
N ILE A 3 28.50 30.35 6.07
CA ILE A 3 27.37 31.31 6.02
C ILE A 3 26.15 30.52 5.50
N HIS A 4 25.28 30.10 6.41
CA HIS A 4 24.00 29.49 6.02
C HIS A 4 23.13 30.60 5.42
N GLN A 5 23.09 30.67 4.10
CA GLN A 5 22.08 31.49 3.44
C GLN A 5 20.70 30.96 3.81
N PRO A 6 19.78 31.85 4.17
CA PRO A 6 18.40 31.45 4.45
C PRO A 6 17.78 30.77 3.22
N LEU A 7 17.27 29.56 3.40
CA LEU A 7 16.79 28.70 2.33
C LEU A 7 15.27 28.84 2.19
N THR A 8 14.77 28.85 0.97
CA THR A 8 13.31 28.71 0.75
C THR A 8 12.89 27.26 0.97
N LEU A 9 11.62 27.06 1.33
CA LEU A 9 11.03 25.74 1.51
C LEU A 9 11.23 24.84 0.29
N ASP A 10 11.06 25.39 -0.92
CA ASP A 10 11.19 24.62 -2.14
C ASP A 10 12.64 24.21 -2.43
N VAL A 11 13.62 25.03 -2.05
CA VAL A 11 15.04 24.67 -2.14
C VAL A 11 15.36 23.51 -1.19
N ILE A 12 14.92 23.59 0.08
CA ILE A 12 15.12 22.50 1.05
C ILE A 12 14.49 21.19 0.55
N LEU A 13 13.28 21.24 0.01
CA LEU A 13 12.58 20.07 -0.53
C LEU A 13 13.26 19.49 -1.76
N ALA A 14 13.76 20.34 -2.66
CA ALA A 14 14.49 19.89 -3.85
C ALA A 14 15.79 19.16 -3.48
N GLU A 15 16.59 19.76 -2.58
CA GLU A 15 17.82 19.16 -2.08
C GLU A 15 17.57 17.86 -1.30
N TYR A 16 16.54 17.83 -0.45
CA TYR A 16 16.11 16.64 0.26
C TYR A 16 15.76 15.51 -0.72
N LYS A 17 14.93 15.78 -1.73
CA LYS A 17 14.54 14.77 -2.75
C LYS A 17 15.78 14.26 -3.50
N GLN A 18 16.68 15.16 -3.90
CA GLN A 18 17.90 14.79 -4.60
C GLN A 18 18.79 13.89 -3.73
N HIS A 19 19.00 14.26 -2.46
CA HIS A 19 19.77 13.47 -1.51
C HIS A 19 19.16 12.07 -1.32
N GLN A 20 17.84 11.98 -1.08
CA GLN A 20 17.17 10.70 -0.84
C GLN A 20 17.22 9.78 -2.07
N ARG A 21 17.18 10.32 -3.28
CA ARG A 21 17.37 9.55 -4.51
C ARG A 21 18.78 8.99 -4.62
N ARG A 22 19.77 9.84 -4.43
CA ARG A 22 21.19 9.49 -4.64
C ARG A 22 21.72 8.58 -3.54
N VAL A 23 21.46 8.90 -2.27
CA VAL A 23 22.09 8.23 -1.12
C VAL A 23 21.27 7.02 -0.67
N ARG A 24 19.94 7.11 -0.66
CA ARG A 24 19.05 6.05 -0.15
C ARG A 24 18.27 5.30 -1.20
N GLY A 25 18.33 5.69 -2.46
CA GLY A 25 17.60 5.06 -3.55
C GLY A 25 16.08 5.06 -3.35
N LEU A 26 15.52 6.07 -2.66
CA LEU A 26 14.08 6.13 -2.43
C LEU A 26 13.33 6.35 -3.73
N ARG A 27 12.21 5.63 -3.89
CA ARG A 27 11.34 5.75 -5.06
C ARG A 27 10.55 7.06 -5.01
N GLU A 28 10.25 7.62 -6.17
CA GLU A 28 9.44 8.84 -6.32
C GLU A 28 8.12 8.80 -5.55
N VAL A 29 7.43 7.65 -5.56
CA VAL A 29 6.18 7.46 -4.81
C VAL A 29 6.37 7.67 -3.32
N THR A 30 7.51 7.26 -2.76
CA THR A 30 7.83 7.45 -1.33
C THR A 30 8.13 8.91 -1.04
N LEU A 31 8.92 9.56 -1.90
CA LEU A 31 9.26 10.98 -1.78
C LEU A 31 8.01 11.86 -1.88
N HIS A 32 7.15 11.57 -2.85
CA HIS A 32 5.87 12.26 -3.01
C HIS A 32 4.95 12.06 -1.80
N GLY A 33 4.96 10.86 -1.20
CA GLY A 33 4.19 10.58 0.01
C GLY A 33 4.73 11.27 1.27
N TYR A 34 6.04 11.56 1.33
CA TYR A 34 6.67 12.25 2.46
C TYR A 34 6.56 13.78 2.38
N GLU A 35 6.57 14.32 1.17
CA GLU A 35 6.60 15.76 0.92
C GLU A 35 5.52 16.56 1.67
N PRO A 36 4.23 16.17 1.68
CA PRO A 36 3.21 16.92 2.39
C PRO A 36 3.49 17.04 3.89
N PHE A 37 4.00 15.98 4.51
CA PHE A 37 4.34 15.97 5.93
C PHE A 37 5.58 16.81 6.23
N ILE A 38 6.58 16.74 5.37
CA ILE A 38 7.82 17.54 5.50
C ILE A 38 7.50 19.02 5.33
N ARG A 39 6.71 19.38 4.32
CA ARG A 39 6.27 20.75 4.07
C ARG A 39 5.47 21.30 5.26
N ALA A 40 4.53 20.50 5.78
CA ALA A 40 3.73 20.88 6.94
C ALA A 40 4.59 21.08 8.20
N PHE A 41 5.58 20.20 8.44
CA PHE A 41 6.49 20.33 9.57
C PHE A 41 7.34 21.60 9.48
N LEU A 42 7.99 21.84 8.34
CA LEU A 42 8.84 23.02 8.17
C LEU A 42 8.04 24.32 8.32
N ARG A 43 6.82 24.37 7.80
CA ARG A 43 5.91 25.51 7.99
C ARG A 43 5.43 25.68 9.42
N PHE A 44 5.16 24.57 10.11
CA PHE A 44 4.74 24.60 11.53
C PHE A 44 5.82 25.13 12.45
N SER A 45 7.08 24.69 12.24
CA SER A 45 8.20 24.95 13.14
C SER A 45 8.95 26.22 12.80
N LEU A 46 9.06 26.59 11.51
CA LEU A 46 9.92 27.68 11.03
C LEU A 46 9.13 28.85 10.41
N GLY A 47 7.81 28.69 10.21
CA GLY A 47 6.95 29.74 9.67
C GLY A 47 7.10 29.96 8.16
N GLN A 48 7.27 31.23 7.74
CA GLN A 48 7.40 31.65 6.34
C GLN A 48 8.85 31.71 5.90
N ASP A 49 9.08 31.67 4.59
CA ASP A 49 10.42 31.84 4.02
C ASP A 49 10.97 33.26 4.35
N PRO A 50 12.27 33.37 4.58
CA PRO A 50 13.28 32.33 4.50
C PRO A 50 13.32 31.43 5.75
N LEU A 51 13.62 30.14 5.55
CA LEU A 51 13.67 29.15 6.62
C LEU A 51 15.12 28.94 7.11
N ASP A 52 15.29 28.86 8.42
CA ASP A 52 16.55 28.44 9.05
C ASP A 52 16.36 27.14 9.84
N PRO A 53 16.73 25.98 9.27
CA PRO A 53 16.60 24.71 9.97
C PRO A 53 17.51 24.56 11.21
N THR A 54 18.48 25.45 11.43
CA THR A 54 19.40 25.36 12.57
C THR A 54 18.73 25.72 13.90
N VAL A 55 17.61 26.46 13.86
CA VAL A 55 16.85 26.84 15.05
C VAL A 55 15.86 25.78 15.52
N LEU A 56 15.71 24.67 14.78
CA LEU A 56 14.80 23.58 15.15
C LEU A 56 15.16 22.98 16.51
N THR A 57 14.15 22.80 17.34
CA THR A 57 14.25 22.23 18.69
C THR A 57 13.53 20.89 18.82
N PRO A 58 13.87 20.06 19.81
CA PRO A 58 13.09 18.87 20.14
C PRO A 58 11.59 19.18 20.43
N ALA A 59 11.29 20.33 21.00
CA ALA A 59 9.91 20.76 21.28
C ALA A 59 9.09 20.94 20.00
N ASP A 60 9.69 21.46 18.92
CA ASP A 60 9.04 21.61 17.61
C ASP A 60 8.62 20.26 17.04
N VAL A 61 9.50 19.26 17.15
CA VAL A 61 9.24 17.89 16.66
C VAL A 61 8.08 17.26 17.44
N VAL A 62 8.10 17.36 18.77
CA VAL A 62 7.04 16.84 19.64
C VAL A 62 5.73 17.58 19.40
N GLY A 63 5.75 18.92 19.38
CA GLY A 63 4.59 19.78 19.15
C GLY A 63 3.90 19.45 17.83
N PHE A 64 4.67 19.35 16.75
CA PHE A 64 4.11 18.99 15.43
C PHE A 64 3.46 17.60 15.43
N VAL A 65 4.14 16.57 15.96
CA VAL A 65 3.58 15.21 15.99
C VAL A 65 2.31 15.16 16.86
N THR A 66 2.30 15.90 17.98
CA THR A 66 1.14 15.97 18.86
C THR A 66 -0.04 16.68 18.19
N SER A 67 0.20 17.77 17.46
CA SER A 67 -0.84 18.50 16.74
C SER A 67 -1.57 17.69 15.66
N LEU A 68 -0.96 16.60 15.20
CA LEU A 68 -1.54 15.71 14.19
C LEU A 68 -2.31 14.53 14.78
N ARG A 69 -2.29 14.32 16.10
CA ARG A 69 -2.81 13.12 16.76
C ARG A 69 -4.30 12.90 16.47
N ASP A 70 -5.09 13.93 16.52
CA ASP A 70 -6.55 13.85 16.34
C ASP A 70 -6.96 13.84 14.85
N ARG A 71 -6.06 14.25 13.95
CA ARG A 71 -6.30 14.32 12.51
C ARG A 71 -5.93 13.04 11.76
N TYR A 72 -5.03 12.24 12.31
CA TYR A 72 -4.48 11.07 11.62
C TYR A 72 -4.59 9.80 12.46
N SER A 73 -4.97 8.71 11.80
CA SER A 73 -4.94 7.38 12.43
C SER A 73 -3.52 6.97 12.84
N ALA A 74 -3.38 6.07 13.82
CA ALA A 74 -2.10 5.53 14.27
C ALA A 74 -1.26 4.96 13.10
N ARG A 75 -1.92 4.40 12.07
CA ARG A 75 -1.26 3.92 10.84
C ARG A 75 -0.68 5.08 10.02
N SER A 76 -1.42 6.17 9.85
CA SER A 76 -0.96 7.36 9.13
C SER A 76 0.15 8.06 9.88
N MET A 77 0.10 8.10 11.21
CA MET A 77 1.16 8.64 12.06
C MET A 77 2.50 7.92 11.86
N LYS A 78 2.49 6.64 11.50
CA LYS A 78 3.72 5.93 11.11
C LYS A 78 4.39 6.55 9.87
N ALA A 79 3.60 6.99 8.88
CA ALA A 79 4.13 7.66 7.68
C ALA A 79 4.69 9.04 8.02
N VAL A 80 3.98 9.83 8.85
CA VAL A 80 4.47 11.12 9.38
C VAL A 80 5.84 10.95 10.03
N ARG A 81 5.94 10.04 10.98
CA ARG A 81 7.21 9.75 11.70
C ARG A 81 8.34 9.32 10.76
N SER A 82 8.03 8.51 9.75
CA SER A 82 9.01 8.08 8.77
C SER A 82 9.49 9.23 7.90
N ALA A 83 8.60 10.15 7.53
CA ALA A 83 8.93 11.35 6.79
C ALA A 83 9.81 12.31 7.61
N LEU A 84 9.44 12.57 8.88
CA LEU A 84 10.22 13.39 9.79
C LEU A 84 11.61 12.80 10.03
N ARG A 85 11.70 11.51 10.35
CA ARG A 85 12.99 10.85 10.53
C ARG A 85 13.87 10.95 9.29
N SER A 86 13.28 10.82 8.12
CA SER A 86 14.00 10.97 6.86
C SER A 86 14.51 12.40 6.64
N LEU A 87 13.71 13.41 6.96
CA LEU A 87 14.08 14.82 6.88
C LEU A 87 15.19 15.15 7.89
N LEU A 88 15.00 14.83 9.16
CA LEU A 88 15.95 15.17 10.22
C LEU A 88 17.33 14.54 9.99
N ARG A 89 17.37 13.30 9.48
CA ARG A 89 18.63 12.69 9.04
C ARG A 89 19.31 13.46 7.91
N PHE A 90 18.52 13.93 6.95
CA PHE A 90 19.05 14.77 5.87
C PHE A 90 19.60 16.10 6.43
N LEU A 91 18.86 16.80 7.28
CA LEU A 91 19.29 18.04 7.91
C LEU A 91 20.56 17.83 8.74
N ARG A 92 20.67 16.71 9.46
CA ARG A 92 21.89 16.34 10.20
C ARG A 92 23.09 16.16 9.26
N THR A 93 22.91 15.49 8.12
CA THR A 93 24.02 15.36 7.15
C THR A 93 24.43 16.69 6.51
N ARG A 94 23.58 17.71 6.61
CA ARG A 94 23.85 19.09 6.18
C ARG A 94 24.46 19.95 7.32
N GLY A 95 24.61 19.38 8.52
CA GLY A 95 25.07 20.12 9.67
C GLY A 95 24.08 21.13 10.26
N CYS A 96 22.79 21.03 9.86
CA CYS A 96 21.73 21.93 10.30
C CYS A 96 21.10 21.51 11.64
N CYS A 97 21.33 20.30 12.12
CA CYS A 97 20.82 19.83 13.41
C CYS A 97 21.61 18.64 13.94
N ASP A 98 21.41 18.31 15.19
CA ASP A 98 22.01 17.16 15.86
C ASP A 98 21.07 15.93 15.92
N GLU A 99 21.52 14.86 16.59
CA GLU A 99 20.77 13.62 16.74
C GLU A 99 19.55 13.75 17.66
N ARG A 100 19.54 14.72 18.57
CA ARG A 100 18.47 14.92 19.57
C ARG A 100 17.12 15.13 18.93
N LEU A 101 17.07 15.80 17.76
CA LEU A 101 15.83 16.02 17.03
C LEU A 101 15.21 14.71 16.53
N GLU A 102 16.01 13.75 16.07
CA GLU A 102 15.49 12.45 15.62
C GLU A 102 14.97 11.62 16.81
N LEU A 103 15.67 11.67 17.95
CA LEU A 103 15.28 10.98 19.18
C LEU A 103 13.99 11.55 19.79
N ALA A 104 13.72 12.84 19.58
CA ALA A 104 12.51 13.51 20.06
C ALA A 104 11.22 13.06 19.33
N ILE A 105 11.31 12.31 18.22
CA ILE A 105 10.10 11.85 17.52
C ILE A 105 9.31 10.87 18.39
N PRO A 106 8.09 11.23 18.87
CA PRO A 106 7.30 10.39 19.77
C PRO A 106 7.01 9.02 19.19
N VAL A 107 7.09 7.98 20.03
CA VAL A 107 6.68 6.62 19.64
C VAL A 107 5.19 6.46 19.88
N VAL A 108 4.42 6.30 18.80
CA VAL A 108 3.00 5.94 18.91
C VAL A 108 2.91 4.42 19.02
N ALA A 109 2.42 3.91 20.15
CA ALA A 109 2.18 2.49 20.32
C ALA A 109 1.14 2.02 19.28
N HIS A 110 1.51 1.04 18.49
CA HIS A 110 0.63 0.42 17.52
C HIS A 110 0.69 -1.10 17.70
N TRP A 111 -0.30 -1.63 18.38
CA TRP A 111 -0.42 -3.07 18.62
C TRP A 111 -0.89 -3.76 17.33
N ARG A 112 0.07 -4.14 16.52
CA ARG A 112 -0.17 -4.76 15.20
C ARG A 112 -1.01 -6.03 15.26
N MET A 113 -0.95 -6.72 16.41
CA MET A 113 -1.65 -7.98 16.67
C MET A 113 -2.93 -7.80 17.50
N ALA A 114 -3.38 -6.58 17.79
CA ALA A 114 -4.54 -6.36 18.68
C ALA A 114 -5.87 -6.83 18.08
N THR A 115 -6.02 -6.80 16.75
CA THR A 115 -7.28 -7.13 16.07
C THR A 115 -7.13 -8.30 15.12
N LEU A 116 -8.23 -9.01 14.86
CA LEU A 116 -8.28 -9.98 13.78
C LEU A 116 -8.16 -9.30 12.42
N PRO A 117 -7.59 -9.99 11.41
CA PRO A 117 -7.58 -9.49 10.05
C PRO A 117 -9.02 -9.21 9.56
N ARG A 118 -9.23 -8.02 9.04
CA ARG A 118 -10.52 -7.63 8.47
C ARG A 118 -10.60 -8.14 7.03
N CYS A 119 -11.59 -8.97 6.74
CA CYS A 119 -11.79 -9.64 5.47
C CYS A 119 -13.19 -9.40 4.94
N LEU A 120 -13.38 -9.61 3.65
CA LEU A 120 -14.71 -9.66 3.04
C LEU A 120 -15.33 -11.04 3.21
N THR A 121 -16.63 -11.10 3.44
CA THR A 121 -17.38 -12.33 3.32
C THR A 121 -17.57 -12.72 1.86
N ASP A 122 -18.00 -13.96 1.60
CA ASP A 122 -18.27 -14.41 0.23
C ASP A 122 -19.47 -13.66 -0.39
N GLU A 123 -20.45 -13.32 0.43
CA GLU A 123 -21.62 -12.53 0.04
C GLU A 123 -21.23 -11.11 -0.35
N GLN A 124 -20.43 -10.45 0.47
CA GLN A 124 -19.91 -9.12 0.17
C GLN A 124 -19.10 -9.10 -1.13
N LEU A 125 -18.26 -10.12 -1.33
CA LEU A 125 -17.50 -10.24 -2.57
C LEU A 125 -18.41 -10.43 -3.79
N LYS A 126 -19.46 -11.28 -3.69
CA LYS A 126 -20.46 -11.48 -4.75
C LYS A 126 -21.19 -10.17 -5.05
N GLN A 127 -21.63 -9.43 -4.02
CA GLN A 127 -22.28 -8.13 -4.19
C GLN A 127 -21.39 -7.13 -4.94
N VAL A 128 -20.11 -7.01 -4.54
CA VAL A 128 -19.14 -6.14 -5.20
C VAL A 128 -18.95 -6.55 -6.67
N LEU A 129 -18.86 -7.84 -6.97
CA LEU A 129 -18.69 -8.34 -8.34
C LEU A 129 -19.95 -8.18 -9.20
N ALA A 130 -21.14 -8.25 -8.60
CA ALA A 130 -22.43 -8.03 -9.27
C ALA A 130 -22.69 -6.55 -9.59
N ALA A 131 -22.05 -5.63 -8.88
CA ALA A 131 -22.20 -4.18 -9.08
C ALA A 131 -21.49 -3.63 -10.34
N PHE A 132 -20.83 -4.49 -11.12
CA PHE A 132 -20.22 -4.08 -12.39
C PHE A 132 -21.16 -4.24 -13.55
N ASP A 133 -21.53 -3.12 -14.16
CA ASP A 133 -22.30 -3.09 -15.39
C ASP A 133 -21.39 -3.38 -16.60
N PRO A 134 -21.63 -4.50 -17.34
CA PRO A 134 -20.82 -4.86 -18.50
C PRO A 134 -21.05 -3.92 -19.71
N THR A 135 -22.07 -3.08 -19.69
CA THR A 135 -22.36 -2.10 -20.74
C THR A 135 -21.67 -0.76 -20.50
N SER A 136 -21.23 -0.50 -19.29
CA SER A 136 -20.52 0.73 -18.96
C SER A 136 -19.13 0.80 -19.63
N PRO A 137 -18.63 2.01 -19.95
CA PRO A 137 -17.36 2.19 -20.68
C PRO A 137 -16.10 1.57 -20.03
N CYS A 138 -16.20 1.15 -18.77
CA CYS A 138 -15.10 0.56 -18.01
C CYS A 138 -15.51 -0.70 -17.24
N GLY A 139 -16.72 -1.18 -17.42
CA GLY A 139 -17.31 -2.22 -16.56
C GLY A 139 -16.58 -3.55 -16.62
N ARG A 140 -16.26 -4.02 -17.82
CA ARG A 140 -15.52 -5.28 -18.02
C ARG A 140 -14.10 -5.18 -17.49
N ARG A 141 -13.42 -4.06 -17.76
CA ARG A 141 -12.08 -3.77 -17.22
C ARG A 141 -12.08 -3.81 -15.70
N ASP A 142 -12.98 -3.04 -15.10
CA ASP A 142 -13.02 -2.84 -13.64
C ASP A 142 -13.38 -4.15 -12.93
N ARG A 143 -14.32 -4.96 -13.50
CA ARG A 143 -14.63 -6.30 -13.01
C ARG A 143 -13.42 -7.24 -13.09
N ALA A 144 -12.69 -7.25 -14.21
CA ALA A 144 -11.49 -8.07 -14.36
C ALA A 144 -10.38 -7.67 -13.37
N ILE A 145 -10.20 -6.38 -13.12
CA ILE A 145 -9.28 -5.85 -12.09
C ILE A 145 -9.64 -6.40 -10.71
N VAL A 146 -10.91 -6.29 -10.31
CA VAL A 146 -11.36 -6.75 -8.99
C VAL A 146 -11.23 -8.26 -8.86
N LEU A 147 -11.53 -9.04 -9.90
CA LEU A 147 -11.30 -10.49 -9.90
C LEU A 147 -9.83 -10.86 -9.73
N CYS A 148 -8.90 -10.15 -10.36
CA CYS A 148 -7.47 -10.35 -10.13
C CYS A 148 -7.06 -10.07 -8.68
N LEU A 149 -7.59 -9.00 -8.08
CA LEU A 149 -7.32 -8.67 -6.68
C LEU A 149 -7.92 -9.73 -5.73
N ALA A 150 -9.17 -10.14 -5.97
CA ALA A 150 -9.92 -11.05 -5.10
C ALA A 150 -9.45 -12.50 -5.17
N SER A 151 -8.98 -12.95 -6.34
CA SER A 151 -8.55 -14.34 -6.54
C SER A 151 -7.08 -14.56 -6.24
N LEU A 152 -6.22 -13.58 -6.54
CA LEU A 152 -4.76 -13.71 -6.47
C LEU A 152 -4.14 -12.89 -5.34
N GLY A 153 -4.92 -12.05 -4.66
CA GLY A 153 -4.41 -11.16 -3.61
C GLY A 153 -3.35 -10.17 -4.12
N LEU A 154 -3.38 -9.81 -5.40
CA LEU A 154 -2.39 -8.90 -5.99
C LEU A 154 -2.45 -7.51 -5.37
N ARG A 155 -1.31 -6.81 -5.36
CA ARG A 155 -1.29 -5.39 -5.01
C ARG A 155 -1.83 -4.55 -6.18
N PRO A 156 -2.48 -3.40 -5.92
CA PRO A 156 -2.97 -2.52 -6.99
C PRO A 156 -1.93 -2.18 -8.04
N GLY A 157 -0.69 -1.93 -7.61
CA GLY A 157 0.43 -1.67 -8.52
C GLY A 157 0.87 -2.88 -9.33
N GLU A 158 0.70 -4.11 -8.83
CA GLU A 158 0.99 -5.34 -9.56
C GLU A 158 -0.06 -5.54 -10.66
N VAL A 159 -1.34 -5.32 -10.38
CA VAL A 159 -2.41 -5.37 -11.39
C VAL A 159 -2.19 -4.31 -12.48
N ALA A 160 -1.87 -3.07 -12.09
CA ALA A 160 -1.61 -1.99 -13.04
C ALA A 160 -0.36 -2.23 -13.92
N ALA A 161 0.57 -3.05 -13.44
CA ALA A 161 1.83 -3.36 -14.13
C ALA A 161 1.78 -4.61 -15.01
N LEU A 162 0.68 -5.37 -15.01
CA LEU A 162 0.55 -6.58 -15.84
C LEU A 162 0.63 -6.28 -17.32
N HIS A 163 1.42 -7.07 -18.05
CA HIS A 163 1.53 -7.02 -19.50
C HIS A 163 0.84 -8.21 -20.17
N LEU A 164 0.51 -8.07 -21.42
CA LEU A 164 -0.12 -9.13 -22.21
C LEU A 164 0.71 -10.41 -22.22
N GLU A 165 2.03 -10.30 -22.30
CA GLU A 165 2.99 -11.40 -22.30
C GLU A 165 3.17 -12.08 -20.94
N ASP A 166 2.62 -11.49 -19.89
CA ASP A 166 2.66 -12.08 -18.54
C ASP A 166 1.60 -13.16 -18.34
N ILE A 167 0.63 -13.28 -19.27
CA ILE A 167 -0.44 -14.27 -19.21
C ILE A 167 -0.13 -15.42 -20.15
N ASP A 168 0.12 -16.59 -19.58
CA ASP A 168 0.20 -17.83 -20.34
C ASP A 168 -1.20 -18.51 -20.36
N TRP A 169 -1.90 -18.28 -21.45
CA TRP A 169 -3.26 -18.81 -21.64
C TRP A 169 -3.29 -20.35 -21.77
N ARG A 170 -2.22 -20.95 -22.27
CA ARG A 170 -2.15 -22.42 -22.44
C ARG A 170 -1.93 -23.12 -21.11
N ARG A 171 -1.01 -22.58 -20.29
CA ARG A 171 -0.71 -23.11 -18.96
C ARG A 171 -1.69 -22.62 -17.88
N GLY A 172 -2.50 -21.61 -18.17
CA GLY A 172 -3.38 -20.98 -17.19
C GLY A 172 -2.59 -20.34 -16.05
N THR A 173 -1.51 -19.62 -16.38
CA THR A 173 -0.67 -18.96 -15.38
C THR A 173 -0.46 -17.49 -15.67
N ILE A 174 -0.13 -16.74 -14.64
CA ILE A 174 0.20 -15.31 -14.71
C ILE A 174 1.57 -15.07 -14.07
N ARG A 175 2.43 -14.36 -14.78
CA ARG A 175 3.78 -13.99 -14.32
C ARG A 175 3.76 -12.58 -13.74
N LEU A 176 4.27 -12.42 -12.56
CA LEU A 176 4.48 -11.12 -11.91
C LEU A 176 5.97 -10.76 -12.03
N ARG A 177 6.34 -9.90 -13.00
CA ARG A 177 7.74 -9.53 -13.28
C ARG A 177 8.39 -8.79 -12.13
N THR A 178 7.67 -7.84 -11.54
CA THR A 178 8.19 -6.97 -10.50
C THR A 178 7.24 -6.93 -9.31
N ARG A 179 7.60 -7.61 -8.23
CA ARG A 179 6.97 -7.37 -6.94
C ARG A 179 7.70 -6.25 -6.20
N LYS A 180 7.07 -5.65 -5.19
CA LYS A 180 7.75 -4.72 -4.26
C LYS A 180 9.04 -5.35 -3.71
N THR A 181 9.12 -6.66 -3.70
CA THR A 181 10.22 -7.51 -3.22
C THR A 181 11.32 -7.76 -4.27
N ARG A 182 11.21 -7.23 -5.49
CA ARG A 182 12.11 -7.48 -6.64
C ARG A 182 12.19 -8.95 -7.10
N ARG A 183 11.46 -9.88 -6.49
CA ARG A 183 11.36 -11.28 -6.92
C ARG A 183 10.11 -11.47 -7.76
N GLY A 184 10.27 -11.99 -8.97
CA GLY A 184 9.16 -12.42 -9.82
C GLY A 184 8.43 -13.61 -9.20
N ALA A 185 7.20 -13.86 -9.64
CA ALA A 185 6.46 -15.07 -9.30
C ALA A 185 5.57 -15.48 -10.46
N VAL A 186 5.30 -16.78 -10.55
CA VAL A 186 4.29 -17.34 -11.44
C VAL A 186 3.17 -17.87 -10.56
N LEU A 187 1.95 -17.43 -10.81
CA LEU A 187 0.77 -17.83 -10.06
C LEU A 187 -0.21 -18.54 -11.01
N PRO A 188 -1.02 -19.50 -10.53
CA PRO A 188 -2.12 -20.03 -11.31
C PRO A 188 -3.14 -18.91 -11.59
N LEU A 189 -3.66 -18.84 -12.81
CA LEU A 189 -4.70 -17.90 -13.21
C LEU A 189 -6.08 -18.56 -13.04
N PRO A 190 -6.88 -18.18 -12.04
CA PRO A 190 -8.22 -18.75 -11.85
C PRO A 190 -9.08 -18.51 -13.08
N ARG A 191 -9.89 -19.53 -13.44
CA ARG A 191 -10.71 -19.53 -14.66
C ARG A 191 -11.61 -18.29 -14.78
N GLU A 192 -12.22 -17.85 -13.68
CA GLU A 192 -13.10 -16.67 -13.68
C GLU A 192 -12.32 -15.39 -13.99
N ALA A 193 -11.18 -15.18 -13.35
CA ALA A 193 -10.31 -14.04 -13.63
C ALA A 193 -9.78 -14.07 -15.07
N GLY A 194 -9.35 -15.23 -15.56
CA GLY A 194 -8.90 -15.42 -16.94
C GLY A 194 -9.98 -15.10 -17.96
N ARG A 195 -11.22 -15.59 -17.77
CA ARG A 195 -12.36 -15.27 -18.63
C ARG A 195 -12.67 -13.77 -18.63
N ALA A 196 -12.67 -13.13 -17.47
CA ALA A 196 -12.94 -11.70 -17.37
C ALA A 196 -11.87 -10.87 -18.08
N ILE A 197 -10.59 -11.23 -17.93
CA ILE A 197 -9.49 -10.58 -18.68
C ILE A 197 -9.67 -10.79 -20.18
N ALA A 198 -9.92 -12.02 -20.65
CA ALA A 198 -10.09 -12.32 -22.05
C ALA A 198 -11.28 -11.55 -22.66
N THR A 199 -12.39 -11.46 -21.95
CA THR A 199 -13.58 -10.69 -22.38
C THR A 199 -13.23 -9.21 -22.50
N TYR A 200 -12.56 -8.64 -21.50
CA TYR A 200 -12.08 -7.26 -21.53
C TYR A 200 -11.15 -7.00 -22.72
N LEU A 201 -10.17 -7.87 -22.94
CA LEU A 201 -9.19 -7.72 -24.04
C LEU A 201 -9.86 -7.75 -25.42
N ARG A 202 -10.87 -8.58 -25.59
CA ARG A 202 -11.55 -8.76 -26.89
C ARG A 202 -12.57 -7.67 -27.21
N ILE A 203 -13.26 -7.15 -26.20
CA ILE A 203 -14.46 -6.32 -26.42
C ILE A 203 -14.20 -4.86 -26.08
N GLU A 204 -13.41 -4.57 -25.05
CA GLU A 204 -13.42 -3.24 -24.45
C GLU A 204 -12.03 -2.57 -24.46
N ARG A 205 -10.94 -3.35 -24.51
CA ARG A 205 -9.59 -2.79 -24.44
C ARG A 205 -9.30 -1.89 -25.62
N PRO A 206 -8.88 -0.61 -25.41
CA PRO A 206 -8.50 0.28 -26.48
C PRO A 206 -7.37 -0.29 -27.36
N SER A 207 -7.48 -0.09 -28.67
CA SER A 207 -6.38 -0.39 -29.60
C SER A 207 -5.26 0.62 -29.39
N THR A 208 -4.05 0.13 -29.08
CA THR A 208 -2.88 0.95 -28.75
C THR A 208 -1.61 0.10 -28.77
N ALA A 209 -0.45 0.74 -28.93
CA ALA A 209 0.87 0.11 -28.81
C ALA A 209 1.24 -0.23 -27.35
N GLU A 210 0.53 0.31 -26.36
CA GLU A 210 0.78 -0.03 -24.94
C GLU A 210 0.53 -1.51 -24.69
N ARG A 211 1.51 -2.20 -24.10
CA ARG A 211 1.46 -3.66 -23.88
C ARG A 211 0.86 -4.06 -22.53
N ARG A 212 0.43 -3.10 -21.68
CA ARG A 212 -0.24 -3.43 -20.42
C ARG A 212 -1.63 -3.96 -20.64
N VAL A 213 -2.03 -4.91 -19.78
CA VAL A 213 -3.34 -5.53 -19.84
C VAL A 213 -4.42 -4.47 -19.62
N PHE A 214 -4.34 -3.71 -18.52
CA PHE A 214 -5.37 -2.75 -18.12
C PHE A 214 -4.97 -1.33 -18.46
N LEU A 215 -5.84 -0.61 -19.15
CA LEU A 215 -5.59 0.73 -19.69
C LEU A 215 -6.64 1.75 -19.22
N GLN A 216 -6.29 3.02 -19.35
CA GLN A 216 -7.25 4.12 -19.21
C GLN A 216 -8.23 4.11 -20.39
N HIS A 217 -9.50 4.36 -20.13
CA HIS A 217 -10.56 4.32 -21.14
C HIS A 217 -11.14 5.70 -21.46
N LEU A 218 -11.02 6.66 -20.56
CA LEU A 218 -11.70 7.94 -20.65
C LEU A 218 -10.70 9.10 -20.73
N GLY A 219 -11.13 10.16 -21.39
CA GLY A 219 -10.41 11.43 -21.50
C GLY A 219 -9.15 11.35 -22.37
N CYS A 220 -8.31 12.37 -22.25
CA CYS A 220 -7.08 12.53 -23.03
C CYS A 220 -6.02 11.44 -22.77
N ARG A 221 -6.19 10.65 -21.71
CA ARG A 221 -5.29 9.52 -21.35
C ARG A 221 -5.80 8.17 -21.85
N ARG A 222 -6.82 8.12 -22.70
CA ARG A 222 -7.33 6.84 -23.24
C ARG A 222 -6.21 6.05 -23.90
N GLY A 223 -6.16 4.75 -23.62
CA GLY A 223 -5.12 3.85 -24.14
C GLY A 223 -3.78 3.91 -23.42
N THR A 224 -3.63 4.79 -22.42
CA THR A 224 -2.41 4.84 -21.60
C THR A 224 -2.51 3.93 -20.36
N ARG A 225 -1.38 3.73 -19.70
CA ARG A 225 -1.25 2.87 -18.51
C ARG A 225 -2.10 3.35 -17.32
N LEU A 226 -2.64 2.40 -16.55
CA LEU A 226 -3.21 2.66 -15.24
C LEU A 226 -2.12 2.85 -14.18
N SER A 227 -2.43 3.61 -13.15
CA SER A 227 -1.65 3.65 -11.91
C SER A 227 -2.25 2.73 -10.84
N GLY A 228 -1.46 2.34 -9.83
CA GLY A 228 -1.99 1.62 -8.67
C GLY A 228 -3.06 2.41 -7.91
N ASN A 229 -2.96 3.74 -7.90
CA ASN A 229 -3.99 4.61 -7.30
C ASN A 229 -5.30 4.52 -8.09
N THR A 230 -5.25 4.48 -9.42
CA THR A 230 -6.43 4.30 -10.26
C THR A 230 -7.10 2.96 -9.98
N VAL A 231 -6.31 1.88 -9.83
CA VAL A 231 -6.84 0.56 -9.43
C VAL A 231 -7.52 0.62 -8.05
N SER A 232 -6.92 1.33 -7.08
CA SER A 232 -7.54 1.53 -5.76
C SER A 232 -8.86 2.33 -5.86
N SER A 233 -8.92 3.33 -6.74
CA SER A 233 -10.15 4.11 -6.97
C SER A 233 -11.25 3.26 -7.65
N VAL A 234 -10.88 2.33 -8.54
CA VAL A 234 -11.83 1.35 -9.12
C VAL A 234 -12.48 0.54 -8.01
N VAL A 235 -11.67 0.02 -7.09
CA VAL A 235 -12.14 -0.77 -5.94
C VAL A 235 -13.08 0.06 -5.06
N MET A 236 -12.70 1.28 -4.70
CA MET A 236 -13.54 2.14 -3.85
C MET A 236 -14.90 2.43 -4.49
N ARG A 237 -14.91 2.73 -5.79
CA ARG A 237 -16.17 2.92 -6.53
C ARG A 237 -17.02 1.64 -6.59
N ALA A 238 -16.39 0.47 -6.68
CA ALA A 238 -17.10 -0.81 -6.67
C ALA A 238 -17.78 -1.06 -5.31
N PHE A 239 -17.10 -0.81 -4.21
CA PHE A 239 -17.68 -0.89 -2.87
C PHE A 239 -18.86 0.07 -2.70
N HIS A 240 -18.70 1.31 -3.12
CA HIS A 240 -19.76 2.31 -3.04
C HIS A 240 -21.01 1.90 -3.84
N ARG A 241 -20.82 1.44 -5.08
CA ARG A 241 -21.93 0.97 -5.92
C ARG A 241 -22.64 -0.25 -5.36
N ALA A 242 -21.89 -1.15 -4.73
CA ALA A 242 -22.44 -2.37 -4.11
C ALA A 242 -23.12 -2.10 -2.76
N GLY A 243 -23.03 -0.89 -2.20
CA GLY A 243 -23.51 -0.60 -0.84
C GLY A 243 -22.75 -1.38 0.24
N VAL A 244 -21.53 -1.85 -0.06
CA VAL A 244 -20.73 -2.66 0.87
C VAL A 244 -19.70 -1.76 1.57
N GLU A 245 -19.78 -1.69 2.88
CA GLU A 245 -18.72 -1.06 3.67
C GLU A 245 -17.45 -1.90 3.63
N SER A 246 -16.36 -1.30 3.12
CA SER A 246 -15.08 -1.97 3.15
C SER A 246 -14.48 -1.93 4.56
N PRO A 247 -14.22 -3.08 5.18
CA PRO A 247 -13.64 -3.14 6.54
C PRO A 247 -12.20 -2.59 6.60
N LEU A 248 -11.56 -2.45 5.45
CA LEU A 248 -10.26 -1.79 5.26
C LEU A 248 -10.39 -0.88 4.04
N GLY A 249 -9.99 0.37 4.16
CA GLY A 249 -9.97 1.28 3.01
C GLY A 249 -9.16 0.71 1.84
N GLY A 250 -9.77 0.67 0.64
CA GLY A 250 -9.12 0.33 -0.61
C GLY A 250 -8.87 -1.15 -0.88
N ALA A 251 -8.05 -1.40 -1.90
CA ALA A 251 -7.86 -2.72 -2.50
C ALA A 251 -7.12 -3.75 -1.62
N TYR A 252 -6.52 -3.34 -0.52
CA TYR A 252 -5.82 -4.25 0.38
C TYR A 252 -6.72 -5.25 1.08
N VAL A 253 -8.02 -4.96 1.23
CA VAL A 253 -8.99 -5.88 1.82
C VAL A 253 -9.05 -7.21 1.06
N PHE A 254 -8.96 -7.20 -0.28
CA PHE A 254 -8.94 -8.43 -1.08
C PHE A 254 -7.73 -9.31 -0.74
N ARG A 255 -6.57 -8.68 -0.55
CA ARG A 255 -5.36 -9.40 -0.18
C ARG A 255 -5.45 -10.02 1.21
N HIS A 256 -6.04 -9.32 2.17
CA HIS A 256 -6.35 -9.88 3.49
C HIS A 256 -7.34 -11.03 3.39
N THR A 257 -8.38 -10.88 2.56
CA THR A 257 -9.38 -11.94 2.33
C THR A 257 -8.74 -13.20 1.73
N VAL A 258 -7.87 -13.05 0.72
CA VAL A 258 -7.16 -14.19 0.11
C VAL A 258 -6.24 -14.86 1.14
N ALA A 259 -5.44 -14.08 1.90
CA ALA A 259 -4.58 -14.64 2.94
C ALA A 259 -5.34 -15.42 3.99
N SER A 260 -6.43 -14.85 4.49
CA SER A 260 -7.28 -15.49 5.50
C SER A 260 -7.90 -16.79 4.98
N ARG A 261 -8.43 -16.78 3.74
CA ARG A 261 -8.98 -17.98 3.11
C ARG A 261 -7.94 -19.10 2.92
N LEU A 262 -6.70 -18.74 2.58
CA LEU A 262 -5.63 -19.74 2.46
C LEU A 262 -5.32 -20.39 3.80
N ILE A 263 -5.18 -19.59 4.86
CA ILE A 263 -4.94 -20.11 6.23
C ILE A 263 -6.10 -20.98 6.71
N THR A 264 -7.35 -20.51 6.58
CA THR A 264 -8.52 -21.30 7.01
C THR A 264 -8.71 -22.59 6.21
N ARG A 265 -8.10 -22.70 5.02
CA ARG A 265 -8.04 -23.93 4.22
C ARG A 265 -6.81 -24.80 4.51
N GLY A 266 -6.05 -24.49 5.56
CA GLY A 266 -4.91 -25.27 6.02
C GLY A 266 -3.56 -24.95 5.37
N ALA A 267 -3.45 -23.85 4.60
CA ALA A 267 -2.14 -23.43 4.08
C ALA A 267 -1.27 -22.87 5.20
N HIS A 268 0.00 -23.28 5.24
CA HIS A 268 0.94 -22.78 6.23
C HIS A 268 1.28 -21.29 6.01
N LEU A 269 1.59 -20.58 7.09
CA LEU A 269 1.95 -19.16 7.05
C LEU A 269 3.05 -18.83 6.05
N LYS A 270 4.04 -19.73 5.89
CA LYS A 270 5.12 -19.58 4.93
C LYS A 270 4.61 -19.64 3.50
N GLU A 271 3.73 -20.59 3.18
CA GLU A 271 3.14 -20.73 1.83
C GLU A 271 2.32 -19.49 1.48
N VAL A 272 1.53 -18.98 2.42
CA VAL A 272 0.79 -17.72 2.26
C VAL A 272 1.72 -16.54 2.06
N ALA A 273 2.83 -16.47 2.80
CA ALA A 273 3.84 -15.44 2.63
C ALA A 273 4.48 -15.48 1.22
N ASP A 274 4.82 -16.67 0.74
CA ASP A 274 5.42 -16.89 -0.57
C ASP A 274 4.43 -16.58 -1.70
N PHE A 275 3.19 -17.07 -1.60
CA PHE A 275 2.12 -16.79 -2.54
C PHE A 275 1.87 -15.28 -2.68
N LEU A 276 1.73 -14.59 -1.58
CA LEU A 276 1.53 -13.15 -1.56
C LEU A 276 2.81 -12.34 -1.84
N GLY A 277 3.98 -12.93 -1.78
CA GLY A 277 5.28 -12.26 -1.90
C GLY A 277 5.52 -11.28 -0.76
N HIS A 278 5.42 -11.74 0.49
CA HIS A 278 5.84 -10.99 1.66
C HIS A 278 7.35 -11.12 1.85
N GLN A 279 8.03 -10.00 2.17
CA GLN A 279 9.48 -10.01 2.43
C GLN A 279 9.82 -10.53 3.82
N CYS A 280 8.91 -10.33 4.76
CA CYS A 280 9.07 -10.69 6.16
C CYS A 280 7.85 -11.48 6.60
N LEU A 281 8.07 -12.59 7.29
CA LEU A 281 7.02 -13.41 7.87
C LEU A 281 6.14 -12.63 8.86
N ASP A 282 6.70 -11.62 9.54
CA ASP A 282 5.93 -10.72 10.40
C ASP A 282 4.74 -10.06 9.69
N THR A 283 4.85 -9.87 8.36
CA THR A 283 3.73 -9.34 7.59
C THR A 283 2.58 -10.34 7.49
N THR A 284 2.90 -11.63 7.55
CA THR A 284 1.93 -12.74 7.50
C THR A 284 1.48 -13.17 8.90
N ALA A 285 2.25 -12.87 9.94
CA ALA A 285 1.96 -13.23 11.33
C ALA A 285 0.58 -12.74 11.83
N ILE A 286 0.05 -11.66 11.24
CA ILE A 286 -1.30 -11.18 11.55
C ILE A 286 -2.39 -12.22 11.28
N TYR A 287 -2.14 -13.19 10.39
CA TYR A 287 -3.07 -14.26 10.04
C TYR A 287 -2.90 -15.52 10.94
N ALA A 288 -1.84 -15.62 11.74
CA ALA A 288 -1.63 -16.76 12.66
C ALA A 288 -2.83 -16.95 13.60
N LYS A 289 -3.52 -15.87 13.96
CA LYS A 289 -4.75 -15.91 14.77
C LYS A 289 -5.94 -16.63 14.12
N LEU A 290 -5.87 -16.90 12.83
CA LEU A 290 -6.91 -17.62 12.10
C LEU A 290 -6.61 -19.10 11.98
N ASP A 291 -5.40 -19.53 12.33
CA ASP A 291 -4.97 -20.91 12.34
C ASP A 291 -5.37 -21.55 13.71
N LEU A 292 -6.65 -21.79 13.86
CA LEU A 292 -7.21 -22.37 15.09
C LEU A 292 -6.63 -23.75 15.42
N PRO A 293 -6.40 -24.68 14.46
CA PRO A 293 -5.72 -25.94 14.74
C PRO A 293 -4.34 -25.74 15.37
N ALA A 294 -3.46 -24.97 14.72
CA ALA A 294 -2.12 -24.71 15.25
C ALA A 294 -2.15 -23.97 16.60
N LEU A 295 -3.11 -23.05 16.81
CA LEU A 295 -3.26 -22.37 18.10
C LEU A 295 -3.68 -23.35 19.22
N ARG A 296 -4.51 -24.35 18.90
CA ARG A 296 -4.90 -25.38 19.90
C ARG A 296 -3.75 -26.27 20.30
N GLU A 297 -2.83 -26.60 19.41
CA GLU A 297 -1.65 -27.39 19.67
C GLU A 297 -0.68 -26.73 20.68
N VAL A 298 -0.58 -25.40 20.62
CA VAL A 298 0.31 -24.63 21.51
C VAL A 298 -0.40 -24.06 22.72
N ALA A 299 -1.72 -24.20 22.81
CA ALA A 299 -2.49 -23.78 23.99
C ALA A 299 -2.19 -24.65 25.17
N LEU A 300 -1.73 -24.06 26.28
CA LEU A 300 -1.63 -24.74 27.54
C LEU A 300 -3.02 -25.15 28.07
N PRO A 301 -3.14 -26.29 28.78
CA PRO A 301 -4.40 -26.65 29.42
C PRO A 301 -4.82 -25.54 30.39
N TRP A 302 -6.11 -25.24 30.40
CA TRP A 302 -6.65 -24.26 31.35
C TRP A 302 -6.30 -24.67 32.81
N PRO A 303 -5.80 -23.74 33.63
CA PRO A 303 -5.53 -24.07 35.03
C PRO A 303 -6.80 -24.63 35.70
N ARG A 304 -6.77 -25.86 36.17
CA ARG A 304 -7.85 -26.38 36.98
C ARG A 304 -7.82 -25.62 38.30
N VAL A 305 -8.88 -24.92 38.62
CA VAL A 305 -9.10 -24.39 39.95
C VAL A 305 -9.23 -25.62 40.83
N LEU A 306 -8.23 -25.87 41.66
CA LEU A 306 -8.37 -26.87 42.74
C LEU A 306 -9.40 -26.27 43.70
N SER A 307 -10.61 -26.84 43.67
CA SER A 307 -11.66 -26.59 44.67
C SER A 307 -11.31 -27.24 45.99
#